data_56d93b339092a9a3016f055c2eb69ad4
#
_entry.id   56d93b339092a9a3016f055c2eb69ad4
#
_cell.length_a   1.000
_cell.length_b   1.000
_cell.length_c   1.000
_cell.angle_alpha   90.00
_cell.angle_beta   90.00
_cell.angle_gamma   90.00
#
_symmetry.space_group_name_H-M   'P 1'
#
loop_
_entity.id
_entity.type
_entity.pdbx_description
1 polymer ?
#
loop_
_entity_poly.entity_id
_entity_poly.type
_entity_poly.pdbx_seq_one_letter_code
_entity_poly.pdbx_strand_id
1 'polypeptide(L)'
;MVLNVSGSDKKIKLVSFMRDNLVYIDGYSKIVNGQKQTDNKLNVAYELGEQEGQKGAEMVRKVLKDNFDLDIKYYALVDFQAFATAIDTLFPDGVTIDAQFSTLNGQPLTEATVGDDLHATETESPTQTIKVGKQQMNGSTLLNYARFRDDDEGDYGRTKRQQQVMSAVLEQIKDPTKLFTGSEALGKVFGMTSTNLPYSFLLTNGLSVLEGAQNGIERLTVPELGDWVDAYDIYGGQGLLVDQNKYQTKLAQMGMR
;
A
#
# COMPACT_ATOMS: atom_id res chain seq x y z
N MET A 1 3.46 0.35 1.01
CA MET A 1 3.42 -1.05 0.54
C MET A 1 4.68 -1.33 -0.27
N VAL A 2 5.35 -2.45 -0.07
CA VAL A 2 6.58 -2.85 -0.79
C VAL A 2 6.30 -4.13 -1.56
N LEU A 3 6.73 -4.17 -2.82
CA LEU A 3 6.54 -5.31 -3.72
C LEU A 3 7.92 -5.84 -4.12
N ASN A 4 8.16 -7.13 -3.96
CA ASN A 4 9.32 -7.82 -4.55
C ASN A 4 8.83 -8.82 -5.60
N VAL A 5 9.34 -8.67 -6.83
CA VAL A 5 8.96 -9.47 -8.01
C VAL A 5 10.13 -10.28 -8.55
N SER A 6 11.27 -10.28 -7.87
CA SER A 6 12.53 -10.86 -8.35
C SER A 6 13.07 -12.00 -7.48
N GLY A 7 12.22 -12.54 -6.58
CA GLY A 7 12.62 -13.63 -5.70
C GLY A 7 13.01 -14.91 -6.45
N SER A 8 13.98 -15.65 -5.92
CA SER A 8 14.47 -16.93 -6.50
C SER A 8 13.38 -18.00 -6.56
N ASP A 9 12.37 -17.91 -5.71
CA ASP A 9 11.20 -18.81 -5.66
C ASP A 9 10.11 -18.44 -6.67
N LYS A 10 10.35 -17.40 -7.49
CA LYS A 10 9.43 -16.88 -8.50
C LYS A 10 8.03 -16.54 -7.98
N LYS A 11 7.90 -16.18 -6.70
CA LYS A 11 6.67 -15.68 -6.11
C LYS A 11 6.74 -14.19 -5.94
N ILE A 12 5.59 -13.53 -5.96
CA ILE A 12 5.49 -12.13 -5.56
C ILE A 12 5.42 -12.03 -4.04
N LYS A 13 6.22 -11.12 -3.46
CA LYS A 13 6.12 -10.77 -2.03
C LYS A 13 5.52 -9.38 -1.90
N LEU A 14 4.47 -9.27 -1.12
CA LEU A 14 3.74 -8.03 -0.88
C LEU A 14 3.75 -7.69 0.61
N VAL A 15 4.46 -6.65 0.99
CA VAL A 15 4.59 -6.21 2.39
C VAL A 15 3.95 -4.84 2.57
N SER A 16 2.99 -4.76 3.48
CA SER A 16 2.39 -3.49 3.89
C SER A 16 2.97 -3.03 5.21
N PHE A 17 3.43 -1.79 5.28
CA PHE A 17 3.82 -1.14 6.53
C PHE A 17 2.69 -0.23 6.98
N MET A 18 2.23 -0.40 8.21
CA MET A 18 1.23 0.51 8.78
C MET A 18 1.86 1.89 8.97
N ARG A 19 1.09 2.92 8.60
CA ARG A 19 1.58 4.31 8.58
C ARG A 19 2.00 4.84 9.95
N ASP A 20 1.41 4.27 11.02
CA ASP A 20 1.63 4.69 12.41
C ASP A 20 2.76 3.89 13.09
N ASN A 21 3.50 3.04 12.36
CA ASN A 21 4.72 2.41 12.87
C ASN A 21 5.69 3.48 13.36
N LEU A 22 6.17 3.32 14.59
CA LEU A 22 7.21 4.15 15.16
C LEU A 22 8.57 3.73 14.61
N VAL A 23 9.24 4.66 13.97
CA VAL A 23 10.51 4.47 13.26
C VAL A 23 11.50 5.58 13.59
N TYR A 24 12.76 5.26 13.50
CA TYR A 24 13.83 6.26 13.52
C TYR A 24 13.90 6.98 12.17
N ILE A 25 13.90 8.32 12.21
CA ILE A 25 14.17 9.17 11.04
C ILE A 25 15.40 10.00 11.35
N ASP A 26 16.45 9.79 10.55
CA ASP A 26 17.74 10.48 10.72
C ASP A 26 17.57 12.00 10.62
N GLY A 27 18.20 12.73 11.55
CA GLY A 27 18.06 14.18 11.66
C GLY A 27 16.83 14.67 12.45
N TYR A 28 15.84 13.81 12.72
CA TYR A 28 14.60 14.19 13.40
C TYR A 28 14.52 13.58 14.80
N SER A 29 14.81 14.40 15.78
CA SER A 29 14.76 14.03 17.20
C SER A 29 14.34 15.22 18.06
N LYS A 30 13.82 14.97 19.25
CA LYS A 30 13.39 15.98 20.20
C LYS A 30 13.89 15.64 21.61
N ILE A 31 14.23 16.64 22.40
CA ILE A 31 14.49 16.45 23.82
C ILE A 31 13.18 16.60 24.58
N VAL A 32 12.75 15.53 25.23
CA VAL A 32 11.54 15.48 26.06
C VAL A 32 11.96 15.06 27.47
N ASN A 33 11.69 15.89 28.48
CA ASN A 33 12.08 15.63 29.87
C ASN A 33 13.58 15.31 30.04
N GLY A 34 14.45 15.98 29.26
CA GLY A 34 15.90 15.77 29.31
C GLY A 34 16.40 14.52 28.57
N GLN A 35 15.53 13.74 27.96
CA GLN A 35 15.88 12.55 27.16
C GLN A 35 15.69 12.81 25.68
N LYS A 36 16.63 12.33 24.85
CA LYS A 36 16.49 12.38 23.39
C LYS A 36 15.52 11.30 22.94
N GLN A 37 14.42 11.74 22.35
CA GLN A 37 13.45 10.87 21.68
C GLN A 37 13.65 10.94 20.16
N THR A 38 13.49 9.82 19.49
CA THR A 38 13.77 9.64 18.05
C THR A 38 12.63 9.02 17.28
N ASP A 39 11.60 8.54 17.98
CA ASP A 39 10.50 7.80 17.37
C ASP A 39 9.53 8.74 16.65
N ASN A 40 9.37 8.52 15.35
CA ASN A 40 8.45 9.23 14.49
C ASN A 40 7.51 8.23 13.82
N LYS A 41 6.30 8.64 13.44
CA LYS A 41 5.46 7.78 12.62
C LYS A 41 6.00 7.65 11.19
N LEU A 42 5.87 6.48 10.59
CA LEU A 42 6.39 6.21 9.24
C LEU A 42 5.83 7.16 8.18
N ASN A 43 4.54 7.54 8.26
CA ASN A 43 3.95 8.47 7.30
C ASN A 43 4.59 9.87 7.33
N VAL A 44 5.13 10.29 8.48
CA VAL A 44 5.82 11.58 8.63
C VAL A 44 7.08 11.64 7.75
N ALA A 45 7.72 10.49 7.50
CA ALA A 45 8.91 10.43 6.64
C ALA A 45 8.66 10.99 5.24
N TYR A 46 7.50 10.71 4.65
CA TYR A 46 7.15 11.26 3.33
C TYR A 46 7.02 12.78 3.39
N GLU A 47 6.28 13.29 4.36
CA GLU A 47 6.05 14.73 4.53
C GLU A 47 7.36 15.51 4.77
N LEU A 48 8.23 14.98 5.62
CA LEU A 48 9.55 15.57 5.87
C LEU A 48 10.40 15.59 4.61
N GLY A 49 10.41 14.51 3.83
CA GLY A 49 11.14 14.47 2.56
C GLY A 49 10.60 15.45 1.52
N GLU A 50 9.28 15.69 1.47
CA GLU A 50 8.69 16.71 0.61
C GLU A 50 9.15 18.12 1.01
N GLN A 51 9.26 18.40 2.31
CA GLN A 51 9.79 19.68 2.82
C GLN A 51 11.27 19.86 2.51
N GLU A 52 12.04 18.77 2.38
CA GLU A 52 13.47 18.79 2.00
C GLU A 52 13.73 18.83 0.49
N GLY A 53 12.77 19.28 -0.29
CA GLY A 53 12.93 19.48 -1.74
C GLY A 53 12.33 18.37 -2.59
N GLN A 54 11.11 17.95 -2.26
CA GLN A 54 10.32 16.95 -3.00
C GLN A 54 10.96 15.54 -3.00
N LYS A 55 11.55 15.16 -1.87
CA LYS A 55 12.24 13.87 -1.67
C LYS A 55 11.44 12.89 -0.79
N GLY A 56 10.11 13.00 -0.76
CA GLY A 56 9.26 12.19 0.11
C GLY A 56 9.44 10.69 -0.12
N ALA A 57 9.45 10.25 -1.37
CA ALA A 57 9.64 8.84 -1.69
C ALA A 57 11.05 8.33 -1.31
N GLU A 58 12.10 9.12 -1.55
CA GLU A 58 13.47 8.83 -1.17
C GLU A 58 13.63 8.73 0.36
N MET A 59 13.02 9.65 1.09
CA MET A 59 13.03 9.63 2.56
C MET A 59 12.35 8.36 3.10
N VAL A 60 11.19 7.98 2.57
CA VAL A 60 10.52 6.72 2.95
C VAL A 60 11.40 5.50 2.66
N ARG A 61 12.07 5.45 1.50
CA ARG A 61 13.01 4.37 1.16
C ARG A 61 14.16 4.29 2.15
N LYS A 62 14.78 5.45 2.49
CA LYS A 62 15.85 5.52 3.49
C LYS A 62 15.37 5.03 4.85
N VAL A 63 14.21 5.48 5.31
CA VAL A 63 13.63 5.06 6.60
C VAL A 63 13.35 3.56 6.62
N LEU A 64 12.81 2.98 5.55
CA LEU A 64 12.61 1.53 5.47
C LEU A 64 13.93 0.76 5.43
N LYS A 65 14.99 1.32 4.83
CA LYS A 65 16.33 0.74 4.88
C LYS A 65 16.90 0.77 6.30
N ASP A 66 16.85 1.93 6.94
CA ASP A 66 17.46 2.15 8.25
C ASP A 66 16.79 1.32 9.37
N ASN A 67 15.44 1.15 9.31
CA ASN A 67 14.67 0.46 10.35
C ASN A 67 14.41 -1.01 10.06
N PHE A 68 14.19 -1.37 8.79
CA PHE A 68 13.78 -2.74 8.40
C PHE A 68 14.77 -3.43 7.46
N ASP A 69 15.90 -2.79 7.16
CA ASP A 69 16.96 -3.27 6.25
C ASP A 69 16.43 -3.64 4.85
N LEU A 70 15.47 -2.88 4.33
CA LEU A 70 14.92 -3.06 3.00
C LEU A 70 15.58 -2.10 1.99
N ASP A 71 16.30 -2.66 1.03
CA ASP A 71 16.90 -1.89 -0.07
C ASP A 71 15.93 -1.77 -1.25
N ILE A 72 15.06 -0.77 -1.18
CA ILE A 72 14.03 -0.53 -2.20
C ILE A 72 14.62 0.27 -3.35
N LYS A 73 14.63 -0.30 -4.54
CA LYS A 73 15.24 0.30 -5.73
C LYS A 73 14.34 1.33 -6.41
N TYR A 74 13.05 1.02 -6.53
CA TYR A 74 12.09 1.84 -7.26
C TYR A 74 10.91 2.23 -6.40
N TYR A 75 10.23 3.32 -6.78
CA TYR A 75 8.98 3.72 -6.16
C TYR A 75 7.94 4.11 -7.20
N ALA A 76 6.69 4.03 -6.82
CA ALA A 76 5.57 4.64 -7.54
C ALA A 76 4.63 5.29 -6.53
N LEU A 77 4.33 6.56 -6.74
CA LEU A 77 3.35 7.33 -5.98
C LEU A 77 2.12 7.51 -6.86
N VAL A 78 1.00 6.94 -6.42
CA VAL A 78 -0.25 6.89 -7.18
C VAL A 78 -1.32 7.60 -6.37
N ASP A 79 -1.92 8.65 -6.91
CA ASP A 79 -3.10 9.27 -6.31
C ASP A 79 -4.38 8.48 -6.61
N PHE A 80 -5.49 8.89 -6.02
CA PHE A 80 -6.77 8.19 -6.16
C PHE A 80 -7.31 8.20 -7.59
N GLN A 81 -7.16 9.33 -8.28
CA GLN A 81 -7.63 9.47 -9.66
C GLN A 81 -6.77 8.61 -10.62
N ALA A 82 -5.46 8.62 -10.42
CA ALA A 82 -4.54 7.78 -11.19
C ALA A 82 -4.84 6.29 -10.98
N PHE A 83 -5.09 5.89 -9.71
CA PHE A 83 -5.46 4.50 -9.41
C PHE A 83 -6.75 4.09 -10.14
N ALA A 84 -7.82 4.86 -9.99
CA ALA A 84 -9.10 4.52 -10.63
C ALA A 84 -8.98 4.48 -12.16
N THR A 85 -8.30 5.47 -12.76
CA THR A 85 -8.04 5.52 -14.20
C THR A 85 -7.21 4.33 -14.68
N ALA A 86 -6.21 3.91 -13.91
CA ALA A 86 -5.39 2.75 -14.25
C ALA A 86 -6.21 1.46 -14.25
N ILE A 87 -7.04 1.26 -13.23
CA ILE A 87 -7.93 0.09 -13.14
C ILE A 87 -8.90 0.07 -14.32
N ASP A 88 -9.60 1.16 -14.61
CA ASP A 88 -10.59 1.22 -15.70
C ASP A 88 -9.94 1.02 -17.09
N THR A 89 -8.68 1.45 -17.21
CA THR A 89 -7.90 1.27 -18.46
C THR A 89 -7.46 -0.19 -18.65
N LEU A 90 -6.98 -0.83 -17.58
CA LEU A 90 -6.43 -2.19 -17.64
C LEU A 90 -7.53 -3.26 -17.59
N PHE A 91 -8.63 -2.95 -16.93
CA PHE A 91 -9.76 -3.83 -16.69
C PHE A 91 -11.09 -3.13 -17.08
N PRO A 92 -11.40 -3.00 -18.39
CA PRO A 92 -12.62 -2.31 -18.83
C PRO A 92 -13.91 -2.93 -18.27
N ASP A 93 -13.89 -4.25 -17.98
CA ASP A 93 -15.00 -4.97 -17.36
C ASP A 93 -14.92 -4.98 -15.82
N GLY A 94 -13.96 -4.26 -15.24
CA GLY A 94 -13.67 -4.24 -13.81
C GLY A 94 -12.79 -5.40 -13.33
N VAL A 95 -12.32 -5.29 -12.09
CA VAL A 95 -11.54 -6.32 -11.38
C VAL A 95 -12.49 -7.20 -10.59
N THR A 96 -12.38 -8.52 -10.76
CA THR A 96 -13.13 -9.48 -9.96
C THR A 96 -12.49 -9.61 -8.59
N ILE A 97 -13.26 -9.35 -7.53
CA ILE A 97 -12.80 -9.44 -6.15
C ILE A 97 -13.88 -10.07 -5.27
N ASP A 98 -13.47 -10.86 -4.27
CA ASP A 98 -14.36 -11.37 -3.23
C ASP A 98 -14.33 -10.40 -2.05
N ALA A 99 -15.24 -9.42 -2.07
CA ALA A 99 -15.27 -8.36 -1.08
C ALA A 99 -15.53 -8.90 0.32
N GLN A 100 -14.65 -8.54 1.25
CA GLN A 100 -14.72 -8.95 2.65
C GLN A 100 -14.66 -7.73 3.56
N PHE A 101 -15.53 -7.71 4.56
CA PHE A 101 -15.52 -6.77 5.66
C PHE A 101 -15.43 -7.54 6.97
N SER A 102 -14.89 -6.91 7.99
CA SER A 102 -14.91 -7.47 9.34
C SER A 102 -16.29 -7.31 9.96
N THR A 103 -16.39 -7.43 11.25
CA THR A 103 -17.62 -7.17 12.01
C THR A 103 -17.83 -5.66 12.24
N LEU A 104 -19.03 -5.29 12.60
CA LEU A 104 -19.37 -3.98 13.17
C LEU A 104 -20.05 -4.22 14.52
N ASN A 105 -19.42 -3.73 15.61
CA ASN A 105 -19.84 -4.04 16.99
C ASN A 105 -19.99 -5.55 17.24
N GLY A 106 -19.06 -6.35 16.72
CA GLY A 106 -19.05 -7.81 16.84
C GLY A 106 -20.05 -8.56 15.95
N GLN A 107 -20.82 -7.87 15.11
CA GLN A 107 -21.77 -8.50 14.19
C GLN A 107 -21.20 -8.56 12.76
N PRO A 108 -21.30 -9.71 12.07
CA PRO A 108 -20.84 -9.84 10.70
C PRO A 108 -21.52 -8.84 9.76
N LEU A 109 -20.76 -8.16 8.92
CA LEU A 109 -21.29 -7.32 7.87
C LEU A 109 -21.63 -8.17 6.63
N THR A 110 -22.78 -7.95 6.03
CA THR A 110 -23.18 -8.49 4.72
C THR A 110 -22.97 -7.49 3.59
N GLU A 111 -22.87 -6.23 3.95
CA GLU A 111 -22.57 -5.09 3.07
C GLU A 111 -21.99 -3.94 3.88
N ALA A 112 -21.34 -3.01 3.24
CA ALA A 112 -20.85 -1.78 3.86
C ALA A 112 -21.17 -0.56 2.99
N THR A 113 -21.58 0.53 3.63
CA THR A 113 -21.69 1.85 2.97
C THR A 113 -20.33 2.51 3.03
N VAL A 114 -19.75 2.80 1.87
CA VAL A 114 -18.41 3.39 1.72
C VAL A 114 -18.51 4.78 1.11
N GLY A 115 -17.64 5.70 1.51
CA GLY A 115 -17.55 7.02 0.90
C GLY A 115 -17.04 6.93 -0.54
N ASP A 116 -17.56 7.80 -1.40
CA ASP A 116 -17.11 7.94 -2.79
C ASP A 116 -16.32 9.24 -2.96
N ASP A 117 -15.06 9.20 -2.52
CA ASP A 117 -14.22 10.39 -2.45
C ASP A 117 -13.82 10.98 -3.81
N LEU A 118 -13.86 10.19 -4.88
CA LEU A 118 -13.59 10.71 -6.23
C LEU A 118 -14.72 11.60 -6.75
N HIS A 119 -15.93 11.39 -6.26
CA HIS A 119 -17.11 12.17 -6.64
C HIS A 119 -17.57 13.12 -5.53
N ALA A 120 -16.82 13.20 -4.43
CA ALA A 120 -17.08 14.15 -3.36
C ALA A 120 -16.83 15.60 -3.84
N THR A 121 -17.70 16.51 -3.41
CA THR A 121 -17.60 17.96 -3.63
C THR A 121 -17.52 18.69 -2.29
N GLU A 122 -17.38 20.01 -2.30
CA GLU A 122 -17.42 20.82 -1.06
C GLU A 122 -18.76 20.71 -0.32
N THR A 123 -19.83 20.37 -1.04
CA THR A 123 -21.20 20.33 -0.50
C THR A 123 -21.80 18.94 -0.43
N GLU A 124 -21.23 17.95 -1.13
CA GLU A 124 -21.77 16.60 -1.23
C GLU A 124 -20.69 15.57 -0.93
N SER A 125 -21.03 14.60 -0.09
CA SER A 125 -20.20 13.44 0.23
C SER A 125 -20.95 12.16 -0.20
N PRO A 126 -20.92 11.81 -1.49
CA PRO A 126 -21.64 10.66 -1.99
C PRO A 126 -21.10 9.36 -1.37
N THR A 127 -21.96 8.38 -1.29
CA THR A 127 -21.64 7.05 -0.78
C THR A 127 -22.13 5.98 -1.74
N GLN A 128 -21.53 4.79 -1.67
CA GLN A 128 -22.01 3.60 -2.36
C GLN A 128 -22.09 2.42 -1.40
N THR A 129 -22.94 1.46 -1.68
CA THR A 129 -23.04 0.22 -0.91
C THR A 129 -22.29 -0.88 -1.64
N ILE A 130 -21.36 -1.54 -0.94
CA ILE A 130 -20.61 -2.69 -1.42
C ILE A 130 -21.04 -3.92 -0.61
N LYS A 131 -21.51 -4.96 -1.29
CA LYS A 131 -21.93 -6.22 -0.66
C LYS A 131 -20.72 -7.13 -0.44
N VAL A 132 -20.78 -7.98 0.59
CA VAL A 132 -19.83 -9.09 0.77
C VAL A 132 -20.00 -10.09 -0.37
N GLY A 133 -18.88 -10.67 -0.82
CA GLY A 133 -18.85 -11.72 -1.83
C GLY A 133 -18.24 -11.30 -3.16
N LYS A 134 -18.23 -12.26 -4.08
CA LYS A 134 -17.57 -12.13 -5.38
C LYS A 134 -18.33 -11.18 -6.30
N GLN A 135 -17.66 -10.16 -6.77
CA GLN A 135 -18.22 -9.15 -7.66
C GLN A 135 -17.14 -8.50 -8.54
N GLN A 136 -17.54 -7.80 -9.58
CA GLN A 136 -16.65 -6.97 -10.40
C GLN A 136 -16.73 -5.52 -9.92
N MET A 137 -15.57 -4.89 -9.76
CA MET A 137 -15.46 -3.50 -9.34
C MET A 137 -14.69 -2.70 -10.38
N ASN A 138 -15.23 -1.57 -10.81
CA ASN A 138 -14.50 -0.55 -11.57
C ASN A 138 -13.49 0.19 -10.66
N GLY A 139 -12.72 1.10 -11.24
CA GLY A 139 -11.64 1.79 -10.52
C GLY A 139 -12.12 2.56 -9.29
N SER A 140 -13.24 3.29 -9.39
CA SER A 140 -13.80 4.04 -8.26
C SER A 140 -14.30 3.11 -7.15
N THR A 141 -15.09 2.10 -7.48
CA THR A 141 -15.59 1.12 -6.49
C THR A 141 -14.47 0.36 -5.80
N LEU A 142 -13.45 -0.05 -6.57
CA LEU A 142 -12.29 -0.76 -6.04
C LEU A 142 -11.46 0.13 -5.10
N LEU A 143 -11.31 1.41 -5.44
CA LEU A 143 -10.67 2.40 -4.59
C LEU A 143 -11.42 2.58 -3.26
N ASN A 144 -12.73 2.77 -3.33
CA ASN A 144 -13.59 2.98 -2.17
C ASN A 144 -13.57 1.75 -1.25
N TYR A 145 -13.60 0.54 -1.81
CA TYR A 145 -13.41 -0.71 -1.08
C TYR A 145 -12.04 -0.77 -0.37
N ALA A 146 -10.96 -0.42 -1.08
CA ALA A 146 -9.60 -0.41 -0.52
C ALA A 146 -9.39 0.63 0.60
N ARG A 147 -10.23 1.66 0.66
CA ARG A 147 -10.11 2.76 1.63
C ARG A 147 -11.01 2.62 2.85
N PHE A 148 -12.01 1.77 2.79
CA PHE A 148 -12.95 1.54 3.90
C PHE A 148 -12.21 1.15 5.19
N ARG A 149 -12.65 1.70 6.32
CA ARG A 149 -12.05 1.48 7.65
C ARG A 149 -13.03 1.55 8.81
N ASP A 150 -14.34 1.55 8.52
CA ASP A 150 -15.38 1.75 9.53
C ASP A 150 -15.96 0.40 10.04
N ASP A 151 -15.18 -0.68 9.92
CA ASP A 151 -15.41 -1.95 10.58
C ASP A 151 -14.51 -2.12 11.83
N ASP A 152 -14.75 -3.17 12.64
CA ASP A 152 -14.03 -3.39 13.90
C ASP A 152 -12.51 -3.60 13.72
N GLU A 153 -12.02 -3.93 12.51
CA GLU A 153 -10.59 -4.01 12.21
C GLU A 153 -9.95 -2.67 11.81
N GLY A 154 -10.74 -1.64 11.51
CA GLY A 154 -10.28 -0.28 11.25
C GLY A 154 -9.13 -0.21 10.21
N ASP A 155 -8.02 0.43 10.58
CA ASP A 155 -6.85 0.59 9.71
C ASP A 155 -6.19 -0.74 9.33
N TYR A 156 -6.26 -1.75 10.18
CA TYR A 156 -5.73 -3.08 9.87
C TYR A 156 -6.57 -3.77 8.79
N GLY A 157 -7.89 -3.69 8.90
CA GLY A 157 -8.84 -4.17 7.88
C GLY A 157 -8.64 -3.45 6.54
N ARG A 158 -8.44 -2.12 6.57
CA ARG A 158 -8.08 -1.36 5.38
C ARG A 158 -6.80 -1.88 4.71
N THR A 159 -5.76 -2.15 5.49
CA THR A 159 -4.49 -2.69 4.97
C THR A 159 -4.69 -4.07 4.32
N LYS A 160 -5.49 -4.95 4.92
CA LYS A 160 -5.85 -6.24 4.33
C LYS A 160 -6.58 -6.07 2.99
N ARG A 161 -7.57 -5.16 2.91
CA ARG A 161 -8.31 -4.87 1.67
C ARG A 161 -7.38 -4.33 0.58
N GLN A 162 -6.46 -3.44 0.91
CA GLN A 162 -5.44 -2.95 -0.04
C GLN A 162 -4.55 -4.07 -0.57
N GLN A 163 -4.12 -5.00 0.28
CA GLN A 163 -3.36 -6.18 -0.17
C GLN A 163 -4.20 -7.10 -1.04
N GLN A 164 -5.47 -7.29 -0.71
CA GLN A 164 -6.39 -8.09 -1.50
C GLN A 164 -6.61 -7.48 -2.89
N VAL A 165 -6.84 -6.17 -2.95
CA VAL A 165 -6.99 -5.43 -4.22
C VAL A 165 -5.73 -5.55 -5.06
N MET A 166 -4.55 -5.31 -4.49
CA MET A 166 -3.28 -5.43 -5.23
C MET A 166 -3.08 -6.85 -5.76
N SER A 167 -3.41 -7.87 -4.96
CA SER A 167 -3.32 -9.26 -5.40
C SER A 167 -4.30 -9.57 -6.53
N ALA A 168 -5.56 -9.15 -6.40
CA ALA A 168 -6.57 -9.35 -7.43
C ALA A 168 -6.18 -8.69 -8.77
N VAL A 169 -5.59 -7.49 -8.72
CA VAL A 169 -5.06 -6.80 -9.90
C VAL A 169 -3.91 -7.59 -10.53
N LEU A 170 -2.92 -8.01 -9.73
CA LEU A 170 -1.75 -8.74 -10.23
C LEU A 170 -2.14 -10.11 -10.82
N GLU A 171 -3.07 -10.83 -10.19
CA GLU A 171 -3.53 -12.15 -10.64
C GLU A 171 -4.39 -12.08 -11.91
N GLN A 172 -5.05 -10.95 -12.17
CA GLN A 172 -5.95 -10.78 -13.32
C GLN A 172 -5.32 -10.06 -14.52
N ILE A 173 -4.09 -9.55 -14.38
CA ILE A 173 -3.34 -9.04 -15.53
C ILE A 173 -3.00 -10.22 -16.44
N LYS A 174 -3.77 -10.37 -17.54
CA LYS A 174 -3.59 -11.48 -18.51
C LYS A 174 -2.54 -11.19 -19.56
N ASP A 175 -2.27 -9.94 -19.84
CA ASP A 175 -1.36 -9.52 -20.89
C ASP A 175 -0.51 -8.33 -20.43
N PRO A 176 0.71 -8.58 -19.92
CA PRO A 176 1.59 -7.51 -19.49
C PRO A 176 2.03 -6.61 -20.65
N THR A 177 1.93 -7.07 -21.89
CA THR A 177 2.26 -6.23 -23.06
C THR A 177 1.26 -5.08 -23.22
N LYS A 178 0.01 -5.25 -22.78
CA LYS A 178 -0.96 -4.15 -22.71
C LYS A 178 -0.56 -3.05 -21.75
N LEU A 179 0.21 -3.38 -20.71
CA LEU A 179 0.86 -2.41 -19.83
C LEU A 179 1.97 -1.62 -20.56
N PHE A 180 2.46 -2.12 -21.69
CA PHE A 180 3.72 -1.65 -22.30
C PHE A 180 3.57 -1.21 -23.76
N THR A 181 2.53 -1.61 -24.46
CA THR A 181 2.34 -1.25 -25.86
C THR A 181 1.66 0.10 -26.03
N GLY A 182 2.29 1.17 -25.48
CA GLY A 182 2.11 2.54 -25.99
C GLY A 182 0.69 3.04 -26.22
N SER A 183 -0.32 2.52 -25.49
CA SER A 183 -1.62 3.13 -25.59
C SER A 183 -1.58 4.51 -24.93
N GLU A 184 -2.19 5.50 -25.55
CA GLU A 184 -2.38 6.85 -25.02
C GLU A 184 -2.88 6.82 -23.56
N ALA A 185 -3.71 5.84 -23.21
CA ALA A 185 -4.24 5.63 -21.87
C ALA A 185 -3.17 5.27 -20.83
N LEU A 186 -2.19 4.42 -21.19
CA LEU A 186 -1.08 4.08 -20.28
C LEU A 186 -0.11 5.25 -20.13
N GLY A 187 0.16 5.99 -21.20
CA GLY A 187 0.91 7.24 -21.13
C GLY A 187 0.23 8.24 -20.17
N LYS A 188 -1.11 8.29 -20.17
CA LYS A 188 -1.88 9.10 -19.24
C LYS A 188 -1.73 8.62 -17.79
N VAL A 189 -1.83 7.30 -17.52
CA VAL A 189 -1.63 6.73 -16.18
C VAL A 189 -0.21 7.01 -15.67
N PHE A 190 0.82 6.80 -16.50
CA PHE A 190 2.19 7.13 -16.14
C PHE A 190 2.39 8.63 -15.89
N GLY A 191 1.76 9.49 -16.68
CA GLY A 191 1.79 10.95 -16.50
C GLY A 191 1.11 11.43 -15.20
N MET A 192 0.20 10.63 -14.63
CA MET A 192 -0.46 10.89 -13.35
C MET A 192 0.25 10.23 -12.15
N THR A 193 1.34 9.47 -12.40
CA THR A 193 2.08 8.72 -11.38
C THR A 193 3.48 9.30 -11.22
N SER A 194 3.88 9.64 -10.00
CA SER A 194 5.28 9.98 -9.72
C SER A 194 6.07 8.70 -9.47
N THR A 195 7.08 8.44 -10.32
CA THR A 195 7.86 7.19 -10.22
C THR A 195 9.28 7.36 -10.76
N ASN A 196 10.23 6.66 -10.17
CA ASN A 196 11.58 6.48 -10.73
C ASN A 196 11.75 5.12 -11.42
N LEU A 197 10.66 4.35 -11.60
CA LEU A 197 10.70 3.06 -12.27
C LEU A 197 10.96 3.27 -13.77
N PRO A 198 12.08 2.81 -14.32
CA PRO A 198 12.36 3.01 -15.75
C PRO A 198 11.43 2.11 -16.58
N TYR A 199 10.97 2.65 -17.69
CA TYR A 199 10.12 1.91 -18.64
C TYR A 199 10.75 0.59 -19.10
N SER A 200 12.09 0.58 -19.26
CA SER A 200 12.84 -0.64 -19.59
C SER A 200 12.69 -1.75 -18.55
N PHE A 201 12.56 -1.40 -17.26
CA PHE A 201 12.32 -2.40 -16.22
C PHE A 201 11.01 -3.16 -16.44
N LEU A 202 9.98 -2.45 -16.80
CA LEU A 202 8.67 -3.04 -17.10
C LEU A 202 8.78 -4.00 -18.30
N LEU A 203 9.43 -3.57 -19.37
CA LEU A 203 9.62 -4.39 -20.57
C LEU A 203 10.39 -5.69 -20.28
N THR A 204 11.41 -5.63 -19.43
CA THR A 204 12.26 -6.79 -19.14
C THR A 204 11.69 -7.70 -18.06
N ASN A 205 10.90 -7.17 -17.12
CA ASN A 205 10.42 -7.93 -15.95
C ASN A 205 8.91 -8.20 -15.98
N GLY A 206 8.16 -7.65 -16.93
CA GLY A 206 6.70 -7.80 -16.99
C GLY A 206 6.24 -9.28 -17.05
N LEU A 207 6.94 -10.12 -17.80
CA LEU A 207 6.67 -11.56 -17.83
C LEU A 207 6.96 -12.24 -16.48
N SER A 208 8.05 -11.87 -15.81
CA SER A 208 8.38 -12.40 -14.49
C SER A 208 7.37 -11.99 -13.42
N VAL A 209 6.80 -10.78 -13.53
CA VAL A 209 5.69 -10.35 -12.65
C VAL A 209 4.46 -11.22 -12.88
N LEU A 210 4.13 -11.51 -14.14
CA LEU A 210 2.98 -12.35 -14.49
C LEU A 210 3.17 -13.80 -13.98
N GLU A 211 4.33 -14.40 -14.26
CA GLU A 211 4.67 -15.72 -13.74
C GLU A 211 4.63 -15.76 -12.20
N GLY A 212 5.18 -14.73 -11.56
CA GLY A 212 5.19 -14.60 -10.11
C GLY A 212 3.77 -14.52 -9.51
N ALA A 213 2.86 -13.79 -10.15
CA ALA A 213 1.47 -13.72 -9.73
C ALA A 213 0.75 -15.08 -9.85
N GLN A 214 1.05 -15.85 -10.90
CA GLN A 214 0.51 -17.22 -11.08
C GLN A 214 1.07 -18.22 -10.05
N ASN A 215 2.32 -18.05 -9.62
CA ASN A 215 2.97 -18.89 -8.60
C ASN A 215 2.52 -18.55 -7.17
N GLY A 216 1.77 -17.47 -6.99
CA GLY A 216 1.18 -17.04 -5.74
C GLY A 216 1.84 -15.79 -5.15
N ILE A 217 1.06 -15.11 -4.32
CA ILE A 217 1.44 -13.85 -3.67
C ILE A 217 1.55 -14.09 -2.17
N GLU A 218 2.75 -13.97 -1.65
CA GLU A 218 3.02 -14.02 -0.21
C GLU A 218 2.85 -12.63 0.40
N ARG A 219 2.10 -12.54 1.49
CA ARG A 219 1.70 -11.25 2.09
C ARG A 219 2.16 -11.14 3.53
N LEU A 220 2.59 -9.94 3.92
CA LEU A 220 2.90 -9.58 5.30
C LEU A 220 2.39 -8.18 5.59
N THR A 221 1.83 -7.96 6.77
CA THR A 221 1.59 -6.62 7.33
C THR A 221 2.55 -6.40 8.48
N VAL A 222 3.20 -5.25 8.51
CA VAL A 222 4.12 -4.84 9.58
C VAL A 222 3.50 -3.67 10.33
N PRO A 223 3.17 -3.87 11.62
CA PRO A 223 3.17 -5.12 12.37
C PRO A 223 2.04 -6.06 11.97
N GLU A 224 2.17 -7.35 12.33
CA GLU A 224 1.05 -8.29 12.32
C GLU A 224 0.04 -7.92 13.42
N LEU A 225 -1.19 -8.37 13.29
CA LEU A 225 -2.26 -8.01 14.22
C LEU A 225 -1.89 -8.36 15.67
N GLY A 226 -1.90 -7.34 16.53
CA GLY A 226 -1.57 -7.48 17.95
C GLY A 226 -0.07 -7.56 18.28
N ASP A 227 0.81 -7.44 17.28
CA ASP A 227 2.27 -7.56 17.47
C ASP A 227 2.94 -6.17 17.57
N TRP A 228 2.41 -5.33 18.43
CA TRP A 228 2.95 -4.00 18.75
C TRP A 228 2.66 -3.61 20.20
N VAL A 229 3.35 -2.59 20.65
CA VAL A 229 3.05 -1.88 21.90
C VAL A 229 2.63 -0.46 21.55
N ASP A 230 1.55 0.02 22.14
CA ASP A 230 1.16 1.42 22.00
C ASP A 230 2.21 2.33 22.64
N ALA A 231 2.70 3.29 21.89
CA ALA A 231 3.69 4.26 22.35
C ALA A 231 3.43 5.62 21.66
N TYR A 232 4.27 6.61 21.96
CA TYR A 232 4.08 7.97 21.45
C TYR A 232 5.29 8.42 20.64
N ASP A 233 5.04 9.11 19.54
CA ASP A 233 6.08 9.76 18.75
C ASP A 233 6.62 11.01 19.47
N ILE A 234 7.66 11.63 18.89
CA ILE A 234 8.30 12.84 19.43
C ILE A 234 7.36 14.05 19.51
N TYR A 235 6.20 14.02 18.89
CA TYR A 235 5.18 15.07 18.91
C TYR A 235 4.01 14.73 19.84
N GLY A 236 4.02 13.56 20.48
CA GLY A 236 2.98 13.09 21.39
C GLY A 236 1.82 12.40 20.67
N GLY A 237 1.97 12.05 19.41
CA GLY A 237 1.00 11.26 18.65
C GLY A 237 1.14 9.77 18.96
N GLN A 238 0.03 9.07 19.25
CA GLN A 238 0.02 7.64 19.48
C GLN A 238 0.47 6.89 18.21
N GLY A 239 1.37 5.91 18.37
CA GLY A 239 1.90 5.08 17.31
C GLY A 239 2.15 3.64 17.74
N LEU A 240 2.62 2.82 16.84
CA LEU A 240 2.84 1.39 16.99
C LEU A 240 4.33 1.11 17.14
N LEU A 241 4.77 0.82 18.36
CA LEU A 241 6.16 0.41 18.62
C LEU A 241 6.28 -1.09 18.33
N VAL A 242 7.18 -1.43 17.40
CA VAL A 242 7.37 -2.81 16.92
C VAL A 242 8.79 -3.29 17.18
N ASP A 243 8.97 -4.59 17.32
CA ASP A 243 10.30 -5.21 17.33
C ASP A 243 10.86 -5.24 15.89
N GLN A 244 11.65 -4.24 15.55
CA GLN A 244 12.25 -4.09 14.22
C GLN A 244 13.16 -5.28 13.86
N ASN A 245 13.91 -5.85 14.81
CA ASN A 245 14.79 -7.00 14.55
C ASN A 245 13.99 -8.25 14.17
N LYS A 246 12.85 -8.46 14.82
CA LYS A 246 11.91 -9.53 14.48
C LYS A 246 11.44 -9.39 13.02
N TYR A 247 11.04 -8.18 12.62
CA TYR A 247 10.55 -7.93 11.26
C TYR A 247 11.67 -7.95 10.23
N GLN A 248 12.87 -7.47 10.54
CA GLN A 248 14.04 -7.66 9.68
C GLN A 248 14.29 -9.14 9.39
N THR A 249 14.19 -10.00 10.43
CA THR A 249 14.34 -11.45 10.27
C THR A 249 13.24 -12.06 9.40
N LYS A 250 11.97 -11.70 9.63
CA LYS A 250 10.84 -12.18 8.80
C LYS A 250 10.98 -11.74 7.34
N LEU A 251 11.34 -10.49 7.10
CA LEU A 251 11.54 -9.95 5.75
C LEU A 251 12.69 -10.67 5.01
N ALA A 252 13.77 -10.98 5.72
CA ALA A 252 14.87 -11.79 5.16
C ALA A 252 14.40 -13.21 4.81
N GLN A 253 13.64 -13.87 5.68
CA GLN A 253 13.08 -15.21 5.42
C GLN A 253 12.12 -15.21 4.22
N MET A 254 11.40 -14.12 3.98
CA MET A 254 10.57 -13.93 2.80
C MET A 254 11.38 -13.63 1.52
N GLY A 255 12.69 -13.41 1.62
CA GLY A 255 13.51 -13.01 0.47
C GLY A 255 13.30 -11.56 0.03
N MET A 256 12.95 -10.68 0.96
CA MET A 256 12.79 -9.24 0.71
C MET A 256 14.11 -8.47 0.81
N ARG A 257 15.16 -9.10 1.29
CA ARG A 257 16.51 -8.56 1.49
C ARG A 257 17.47 -9.09 0.47
#